data_13bc44e97c782f2ade62a1e59a8e5cba
#
_entry.id   13bc44e97c782f2ade62a1e59a8e5cba
#
_cell.length_a   1.000
_cell.length_b   1.000
_cell.length_c   1.000
_cell.angle_alpha   90.00
_cell.angle_beta   90.00
_cell.angle_gamma   90.00
#
_symmetry.space_group_name_H-M   'P 1'
#
loop_
_entity.id
_entity.type
_entity.pdbx_description
1 polymer ?
#
loop_
_entity_poly.entity_id
_entity_poly.type
_entity_poly.pdbx_seq_one_letter_code
_entity_poly.pdbx_strand_id
1 'polypeptide(L)'
;MNFTNYVEEKKKEARIKNIEILRKEIDSFDVREKIKNHVMAFEGIMSEEEVREGILNNLIIASKFCKEPSKQNISENLAAEVLGLKKLPTSGKNCIRFNDKGEIVRTSSGNTKSADFILGEYYATQKYTDGMGGAQDNQRNDVIDFLKRGSINYKVAAIVDGAYWDKYRPILKKEFENNPNVLITSVTEITENIKE
;
A
#
# COMPACT_ATOMS: atom_id res chain seq x y z
N MET A 1 18.01 4.47 -8.74
CA MET A 1 17.48 4.78 -7.38
C MET A 1 16.91 3.50 -6.80
N ASN A 2 17.26 3.12 -5.56
CA ASN A 2 16.62 1.97 -4.92
C ASN A 2 15.27 2.42 -4.35
N PHE A 3 14.18 2.05 -4.99
CA PHE A 3 12.83 2.47 -4.61
C PHE A 3 12.43 1.97 -3.21
N THR A 4 12.85 0.76 -2.82
CA THR A 4 12.59 0.21 -1.48
C THR A 4 13.17 1.11 -0.38
N ASN A 5 14.43 1.51 -0.52
CA ASN A 5 15.07 2.42 0.45
C ASN A 5 14.34 3.76 0.53
N TYR A 6 13.90 4.30 -0.62
CA TYR A 6 13.18 5.55 -0.68
C TYR A 6 11.81 5.46 0.02
N VAL A 7 11.07 4.37 -0.18
CA VAL A 7 9.79 4.13 0.52
C VAL A 7 10.02 4.03 2.03
N GLU A 8 11.03 3.31 2.49
CA GLU A 8 11.32 3.16 3.93
C GLU A 8 11.72 4.49 4.59
N GLU A 9 12.50 5.32 3.90
CA GLU A 9 12.82 6.66 4.36
C GLU A 9 11.56 7.52 4.53
N LYS A 10 10.69 7.54 3.52
CA LYS A 10 9.42 8.28 3.57
C LYS A 10 8.45 7.75 4.63
N LYS A 11 8.44 6.46 4.91
CA LYS A 11 7.68 5.90 6.03
C LYS A 11 8.21 6.38 7.38
N LYS A 12 9.54 6.47 7.54
CA LYS A 12 10.15 7.02 8.77
C LYS A 12 9.78 8.49 8.97
N GLU A 13 9.91 9.31 7.93
CA GLU A 13 9.49 10.72 7.96
C GLU A 13 8.01 10.87 8.33
N ALA A 14 7.14 10.08 7.69
CA ALA A 14 5.71 10.09 7.97
C ALA A 14 5.40 9.66 9.42
N ARG A 15 6.15 8.69 9.98
CA ARG A 15 5.97 8.27 11.37
C ARG A 15 6.31 9.39 12.33
N ILE A 16 7.43 10.09 12.12
CA ILE A 16 7.82 11.24 12.96
C ILE A 16 6.74 12.31 12.91
N LYS A 17 6.29 12.69 11.72
CA LYS A 17 5.22 13.67 11.55
C LYS A 17 3.91 13.25 12.22
N ASN A 18 3.54 11.97 12.11
CA ASN A 18 2.32 11.44 12.75
C ASN A 18 2.42 11.46 14.28
N ILE A 19 3.60 11.25 14.85
CA ILE A 19 3.85 11.38 16.30
C ILE A 19 3.72 12.85 16.73
N GLU A 20 4.26 13.78 15.97
CA GLU A 20 4.12 15.21 16.25
C GLU A 20 2.65 15.66 16.23
N ILE A 21 1.87 15.21 15.27
CA ILE A 21 0.42 15.47 15.19
C ILE A 21 -0.28 14.86 16.40
N LEU A 22 -0.01 13.58 16.72
CA LEU A 22 -0.59 12.91 17.89
C LEU A 22 -0.34 13.69 19.18
N ARG A 23 0.90 14.18 19.40
CA ARG A 23 1.27 14.94 20.58
C ARG A 23 0.57 16.30 20.66
N LYS A 24 0.38 16.97 19.53
CA LYS A 24 -0.40 18.21 19.44
C LYS A 24 -1.89 17.99 19.75
N GLU A 25 -2.40 16.84 19.39
CA GLU A 25 -3.81 16.46 19.54
C GLU A 25 -4.08 15.58 20.77
N ILE A 26 -3.13 15.53 21.73
CA ILE A 26 -3.20 14.59 22.89
C ILE A 26 -4.49 14.74 23.70
N ASP A 27 -5.08 15.93 23.75
CA ASP A 27 -6.32 16.23 24.45
C ASP A 27 -7.57 16.17 23.58
N SER A 28 -7.44 15.78 22.28
CA SER A 28 -8.59 15.60 21.41
C SER A 28 -9.45 14.41 21.85
N PHE A 29 -10.74 14.47 21.52
CA PHE A 29 -11.67 13.38 21.84
C PHE A 29 -11.18 12.03 21.29
N ASP A 30 -10.75 11.99 20.02
CA ASP A 30 -10.32 10.75 19.36
C ASP A 30 -9.09 10.12 20.02
N VAL A 31 -8.11 10.94 20.45
CA VAL A 31 -6.91 10.43 21.12
C VAL A 31 -7.24 9.95 22.53
N ARG A 32 -8.08 10.67 23.29
CA ARG A 32 -8.52 10.23 24.61
C ARG A 32 -9.28 8.90 24.57
N GLU A 33 -10.23 8.76 23.64
CA GLU A 33 -10.95 7.48 23.46
C GLU A 33 -10.00 6.34 23.08
N LYS A 34 -9.00 6.60 22.25
CA LYS A 34 -7.99 5.61 21.90
C LYS A 34 -7.13 5.18 23.09
N ILE A 35 -6.72 6.13 23.94
CA ILE A 35 -5.99 5.85 25.19
C ILE A 35 -6.89 5.02 26.11
N LYS A 36 -8.12 5.45 26.37
CA LYS A 36 -9.09 4.75 27.21
C LYS A 36 -9.32 3.31 26.76
N ASN A 37 -9.57 3.10 25.46
CA ASN A 37 -9.76 1.76 24.90
C ASN A 37 -8.50 0.88 25.05
N HIS A 38 -7.31 1.48 24.99
CA HIS A 38 -6.08 0.74 25.23
C HIS A 38 -5.93 0.35 26.69
N VAL A 39 -6.17 1.27 27.62
CA VAL A 39 -6.09 1.03 29.07
C VAL A 39 -7.11 -0.01 29.52
N MET A 40 -8.34 0.02 28.98
CA MET A 40 -9.35 -1.00 29.28
C MET A 40 -8.88 -2.44 28.96
N ALA A 41 -8.05 -2.61 27.94
CA ALA A 41 -7.49 -3.93 27.60
C ALA A 41 -6.37 -4.37 28.56
N PHE A 42 -5.84 -3.45 29.37
CA PHE A 42 -4.75 -3.67 30.33
C PHE A 42 -5.13 -3.20 31.76
N GLU A 43 -6.39 -3.44 32.11
CA GLU A 43 -6.94 -2.98 33.39
C GLU A 43 -6.07 -3.43 34.58
N GLY A 44 -5.75 -2.47 35.45
CA GLY A 44 -4.89 -2.69 36.63
C GLY A 44 -3.38 -2.73 36.35
N ILE A 45 -2.94 -2.60 35.08
CA ILE A 45 -1.51 -2.61 34.73
C ILE A 45 -1.00 -1.18 34.52
N MET A 46 -1.80 -0.31 33.87
CA MET A 46 -1.44 1.09 33.61
C MET A 46 -2.69 1.98 33.61
N SER A 47 -2.48 3.24 33.96
CA SER A 47 -3.51 4.29 33.96
C SER A 47 -3.52 5.06 32.61
N GLU A 48 -4.60 5.79 32.34
CA GLU A 48 -4.67 6.70 31.20
C GLU A 48 -3.57 7.77 31.26
N GLU A 49 -3.25 8.28 32.46
CA GLU A 49 -2.20 9.29 32.62
C GLU A 49 -0.81 8.75 32.30
N GLU A 50 -0.47 7.53 32.71
CA GLU A 50 0.81 6.89 32.39
C GLU A 50 0.94 6.67 30.88
N VAL A 51 -0.13 6.28 30.20
CA VAL A 51 -0.13 6.16 28.71
C VAL A 51 0.03 7.53 28.06
N ARG A 52 -0.67 8.54 28.55
CA ARG A 52 -0.58 9.92 28.06
C ARG A 52 0.84 10.48 28.21
N GLU A 53 1.45 10.35 29.37
CA GLU A 53 2.84 10.75 29.62
C GLU A 53 3.81 9.95 28.73
N GLY A 54 3.55 8.66 28.55
CA GLY A 54 4.30 7.82 27.64
C GLY A 54 4.25 8.32 26.18
N ILE A 55 3.08 8.74 25.68
CA ILE A 55 2.96 9.33 24.34
C ILE A 55 3.75 10.64 24.24
N LEU A 56 3.71 11.48 25.27
CA LEU A 56 4.41 12.76 25.25
C LEU A 56 5.93 12.60 25.31
N ASN A 57 6.44 11.64 26.08
CA ASN A 57 7.84 11.56 26.43
C ASN A 57 8.61 10.39 25.82
N ASN A 58 7.93 9.37 25.26
CA ASN A 58 8.54 8.17 24.70
C ASN A 58 8.13 7.94 23.25
N LEU A 59 9.11 7.91 22.35
CA LEU A 59 8.88 7.71 20.90
C LEU A 59 8.30 6.33 20.58
N ILE A 60 8.69 5.29 21.32
CA ILE A 60 8.19 3.92 21.10
C ILE A 60 6.71 3.86 21.45
N ILE A 61 6.32 4.40 22.61
CA ILE A 61 4.92 4.46 23.03
C ILE A 61 4.13 5.30 22.02
N ALA A 62 4.58 6.52 21.72
CA ALA A 62 3.92 7.39 20.75
C ALA A 62 3.73 6.72 19.38
N SER A 63 4.71 5.93 18.92
CA SER A 63 4.62 5.21 17.64
C SER A 63 3.50 4.17 17.59
N LYS A 64 3.07 3.63 18.73
CA LYS A 64 1.94 2.69 18.82
C LYS A 64 0.58 3.37 18.73
N PHE A 65 0.52 4.63 19.11
CA PHE A 65 -0.72 5.42 19.11
C PHE A 65 -0.87 6.29 17.87
N CYS A 66 0.21 6.66 17.18
CA CYS A 66 0.12 7.47 15.97
C CYS A 66 -0.49 6.70 14.79
N LYS A 67 -0.88 7.43 13.75
CA LYS A 67 -1.34 6.81 12.49
C LYS A 67 -0.20 6.01 11.86
N GLU A 68 -0.47 4.75 11.55
CA GLU A 68 0.52 3.87 10.93
C GLU A 68 0.84 4.31 9.50
N PRO A 69 2.12 4.57 9.14
CA PRO A 69 2.51 4.98 7.79
C PRO A 69 2.12 4.00 6.69
N SER A 70 2.12 2.70 6.97
CA SER A 70 1.69 1.65 6.03
C SER A 70 0.24 1.80 5.55
N LYS A 71 -0.60 2.50 6.33
CA LYS A 71 -2.00 2.79 6.01
C LYS A 71 -2.19 4.11 5.23
N GLN A 72 -1.10 4.77 4.81
CA GLN A 72 -1.16 6.10 4.17
C GLN A 72 -0.88 6.06 2.66
N ASN A 73 -0.84 4.88 2.03
CA ASN A 73 -0.55 4.69 0.61
C ASN A 73 0.76 5.36 0.16
N ILE A 74 1.77 5.41 1.04
CA ILE A 74 3.03 6.11 0.77
C ILE A 74 3.72 5.53 -0.47
N SER A 75 3.84 4.21 -0.55
CA SER A 75 4.49 3.54 -1.68
C SER A 75 3.77 3.80 -3.00
N GLU A 76 2.44 3.79 -2.99
CA GLU A 76 1.63 4.07 -4.17
C GLU A 76 1.79 5.54 -4.63
N ASN A 77 1.79 6.48 -3.68
CA ASN A 77 2.00 7.90 -4.00
C ASN A 77 3.41 8.15 -4.56
N LEU A 78 4.43 7.52 -3.97
CA LEU A 78 5.82 7.64 -4.44
C LEU A 78 6.02 6.97 -5.80
N ALA A 79 5.39 5.83 -6.06
CA ALA A 79 5.44 5.19 -7.38
C ALA A 79 4.82 6.11 -8.44
N ALA A 80 3.68 6.74 -8.13
CA ALA A 80 3.05 7.72 -9.02
C ALA A 80 3.97 8.92 -9.30
N GLU A 81 4.60 9.47 -8.26
CA GLU A 81 5.52 10.61 -8.37
C GLU A 81 6.76 10.25 -9.19
N VAL A 82 7.45 9.17 -8.84
CA VAL A 82 8.71 8.75 -9.49
C VAL A 82 8.51 8.39 -10.95
N LEU A 83 7.40 7.75 -11.29
CA LEU A 83 7.11 7.31 -12.64
C LEU A 83 6.25 8.32 -13.45
N GLY A 84 5.87 9.45 -12.84
CA GLY A 84 4.98 10.43 -13.48
C GLY A 84 3.60 9.88 -13.83
N LEU A 85 3.07 8.91 -13.06
CA LEU A 85 1.83 8.22 -13.39
C LEU A 85 0.61 8.97 -12.87
N LYS A 86 -0.45 8.95 -13.69
CA LYS A 86 -1.76 9.44 -13.26
C LYS A 86 -2.47 8.37 -12.44
N LYS A 87 -2.78 8.70 -11.18
CA LYS A 87 -3.59 7.83 -10.32
C LYS A 87 -5.02 7.72 -10.82
N LEU A 88 -5.57 6.52 -10.74
CA LEU A 88 -6.97 6.26 -10.98
C LEU A 88 -7.75 6.33 -9.65
N PRO A 89 -9.00 6.80 -9.66
CA PRO A 89 -9.82 6.78 -8.46
C PRO A 89 -10.19 5.35 -8.09
N THR A 90 -10.18 5.05 -6.79
CA THR A 90 -10.53 3.73 -6.25
C THR A 90 -12.04 3.51 -6.13
N SER A 91 -12.84 4.58 -6.29
CA SER A 91 -14.29 4.56 -6.20
C SER A 91 -14.94 5.56 -7.15
N GLY A 92 -16.26 5.42 -7.35
CA GLY A 92 -17.05 6.31 -8.21
C GLY A 92 -16.97 5.95 -9.70
N LYS A 93 -17.62 6.76 -10.53
CA LYS A 93 -17.82 6.48 -11.97
C LYS A 93 -16.56 6.42 -12.83
N ASN A 94 -15.44 6.92 -12.31
CA ASN A 94 -14.16 6.95 -13.04
C ASN A 94 -13.18 5.86 -12.56
N CYS A 95 -13.58 5.00 -11.60
CA CYS A 95 -12.75 3.87 -11.21
C CYS A 95 -12.71 2.83 -12.35
N ILE A 96 -11.57 2.14 -12.45
CA ILE A 96 -11.39 1.02 -13.37
C ILE A 96 -11.28 -0.24 -12.52
N ARG A 97 -12.21 -1.17 -12.70
CA ARG A 97 -12.23 -2.45 -12.00
C ARG A 97 -12.55 -3.56 -12.99
N PHE A 98 -11.95 -4.71 -12.82
CA PHE A 98 -12.20 -5.89 -13.65
C PHE A 98 -13.09 -6.88 -12.90
N ASN A 99 -14.15 -7.32 -13.54
CA ASN A 99 -14.98 -8.45 -13.08
C ASN A 99 -14.39 -9.80 -13.54
N ASP A 100 -15.05 -10.89 -13.21
CA ASP A 100 -14.60 -12.25 -13.55
C ASP A 100 -14.57 -12.54 -15.06
N LYS A 101 -15.25 -11.73 -15.88
CA LYS A 101 -15.26 -11.82 -17.35
C LYS A 101 -14.21 -10.90 -17.99
N GLY A 102 -13.42 -10.19 -17.18
CA GLY A 102 -12.44 -9.21 -17.65
C GLY A 102 -13.07 -7.91 -18.17
N GLU A 103 -14.35 -7.65 -17.87
CA GLU A 103 -15.02 -6.42 -18.28
C GLU A 103 -14.74 -5.30 -17.28
N ILE A 104 -14.61 -4.07 -17.78
CA ILE A 104 -14.48 -2.90 -16.90
C ILE A 104 -15.85 -2.56 -16.30
N VAL A 105 -15.89 -2.59 -14.97
CA VAL A 105 -17.04 -2.16 -14.18
C VAL A 105 -16.66 -0.96 -13.31
N ARG A 106 -17.64 -0.09 -13.04
CA ARG A 106 -17.41 1.18 -12.33
C ARG A 106 -18.01 1.21 -10.92
N THR A 107 -18.51 0.07 -10.49
CA THR A 107 -19.09 -0.11 -9.17
C THR A 107 -18.26 -1.10 -8.36
N SER A 108 -18.25 -0.93 -7.05
CA SER A 108 -17.57 -1.86 -6.13
C SER A 108 -18.43 -3.09 -5.77
N SER A 109 -19.54 -3.29 -6.46
CA SER A 109 -20.39 -4.46 -6.23
C SER A 109 -19.75 -5.73 -6.78
N GLY A 110 -19.69 -6.75 -5.97
CA GLY A 110 -19.13 -8.05 -6.34
C GLY A 110 -17.61 -8.17 -6.18
N ASN A 111 -17.10 -9.30 -6.60
CA ASN A 111 -15.68 -9.63 -6.55
C ASN A 111 -14.94 -8.96 -7.73
N THR A 112 -14.48 -7.72 -7.55
CA THR A 112 -13.78 -6.93 -8.57
C THR A 112 -12.39 -6.51 -8.11
N LYS A 113 -11.44 -6.34 -9.05
CA LYS A 113 -10.08 -5.87 -8.77
C LYS A 113 -9.84 -4.54 -9.47
N SER A 114 -9.37 -3.54 -8.71
CA SER A 114 -9.16 -2.18 -9.21
C SER A 114 -7.75 -1.96 -9.75
N ALA A 115 -7.65 -1.15 -10.81
CA ALA A 115 -6.40 -0.55 -11.23
C ALA A 115 -6.12 0.73 -10.42
N ASP A 116 -4.85 0.94 -10.08
CA ASP A 116 -4.38 2.11 -9.34
C ASP A 116 -3.86 3.21 -10.30
N PHE A 117 -3.33 2.82 -11.48
CA PHE A 117 -2.68 3.72 -12.45
C PHE A 117 -2.95 3.34 -13.89
N ILE A 118 -2.57 4.27 -14.79
CA ILE A 118 -2.31 3.98 -16.21
C ILE A 118 -0.80 4.11 -16.44
N LEU A 119 -0.18 3.04 -16.94
CA LEU A 119 1.22 2.96 -17.33
C LEU A 119 1.30 2.71 -18.87
N GLY A 120 1.49 3.78 -19.65
CA GLY A 120 1.40 3.67 -21.10
C GLY A 120 0.02 3.13 -21.54
N GLU A 121 0.01 1.96 -22.17
CA GLU A 121 -1.22 1.26 -22.59
C GLU A 121 -1.78 0.28 -21.54
N TYR A 122 -1.11 0.14 -20.37
CA TYR A 122 -1.47 -0.82 -19.34
C TYR A 122 -2.30 -0.19 -18.24
N TYR A 123 -3.34 -0.88 -17.78
CA TYR A 123 -3.94 -0.65 -16.48
C TYR A 123 -3.07 -1.31 -15.42
N ALA A 124 -2.58 -0.55 -14.45
CA ALA A 124 -1.59 -1.03 -13.51
C ALA A 124 -2.12 -1.06 -12.07
N THR A 125 -1.74 -2.09 -11.32
CA THR A 125 -1.84 -2.12 -9.85
C THR A 125 -0.46 -2.02 -9.22
N GLN A 126 -0.36 -1.38 -8.04
CA GLN A 126 0.90 -1.28 -7.29
C GLN A 126 0.77 -1.94 -5.94
N LYS A 127 1.78 -2.74 -5.57
CA LYS A 127 1.91 -3.30 -4.22
C LYS A 127 3.36 -3.16 -3.73
N TYR A 128 3.47 -2.77 -2.48
CA TYR A 128 4.74 -2.71 -1.78
C TYR A 128 4.68 -3.54 -0.51
N THR A 129 5.64 -4.45 -0.34
CA THR A 129 5.70 -5.30 0.84
C THR A 129 7.17 -5.58 1.22
N ASP A 130 7.55 -5.14 2.40
CA ASP A 130 8.93 -5.24 2.94
C ASP A 130 9.14 -6.41 3.90
N GLY A 131 8.07 -6.98 4.45
CA GLY A 131 8.12 -8.08 5.42
C GLY A 131 7.64 -9.42 4.87
N MET A 132 7.89 -10.47 5.64
CA MET A 132 7.39 -11.84 5.40
C MET A 132 6.34 -12.18 6.47
N GLY A 133 5.09 -12.45 6.09
CA GLY A 133 4.00 -12.83 7.01
C GLY A 133 2.70 -13.15 6.27
N GLY A 134 1.68 -13.64 6.98
CA GLY A 134 0.46 -14.20 6.36
C GLY A 134 -0.40 -13.21 5.55
N ALA A 135 -0.31 -11.90 5.82
CA ALA A 135 -1.04 -10.90 5.04
C ALA A 135 -0.50 -10.71 3.61
N GLN A 136 0.74 -11.12 3.33
CA GLN A 136 1.37 -10.99 2.02
C GLN A 136 0.82 -11.96 1.00
N ASP A 137 0.42 -13.15 1.41
CA ASP A 137 -0.22 -14.12 0.51
C ASP A 137 -1.55 -13.59 -0.01
N ASN A 138 -2.31 -12.85 0.79
CA ASN A 138 -3.51 -12.17 0.33
C ASN A 138 -3.20 -11.08 -0.70
N GLN A 139 -2.13 -10.29 -0.49
CA GLN A 139 -1.71 -9.27 -1.46
C GLN A 139 -1.24 -9.90 -2.77
N ARG A 140 -0.52 -11.03 -2.70
CA ARG A 140 -0.12 -11.78 -3.90
C ARG A 140 -1.33 -12.30 -4.66
N ASN A 141 -2.28 -12.91 -3.98
CA ASN A 141 -3.51 -13.38 -4.60
C ASN A 141 -4.31 -12.24 -5.24
N ASP A 142 -4.35 -11.07 -4.59
CA ASP A 142 -4.98 -9.86 -5.15
C ASP A 142 -4.32 -9.42 -6.46
N VAL A 143 -2.98 -9.46 -6.54
CA VAL A 143 -2.23 -9.14 -7.76
C VAL A 143 -2.51 -10.17 -8.86
N ILE A 144 -2.45 -11.48 -8.52
CA ILE A 144 -2.73 -12.56 -9.46
C ILE A 144 -4.15 -12.44 -10.02
N ASP A 145 -5.13 -12.23 -9.17
CA ASP A 145 -6.53 -12.05 -9.57
C ASP A 145 -6.71 -10.82 -10.48
N PHE A 146 -6.05 -9.71 -10.15
CA PHE A 146 -6.06 -8.52 -11.00
C PHE A 146 -5.50 -8.82 -12.40
N LEU A 147 -4.34 -9.47 -12.47
CA LEU A 147 -3.70 -9.83 -13.74
C LEU A 147 -4.56 -10.81 -14.54
N LYS A 148 -5.07 -11.88 -13.92
CA LYS A 148 -5.90 -12.89 -14.58
C LYS A 148 -7.18 -12.30 -15.17
N ARG A 149 -7.87 -11.44 -14.43
CA ARG A 149 -9.12 -10.83 -14.89
C ARG A 149 -8.88 -9.78 -15.96
N GLY A 150 -7.98 -8.83 -15.69
CA GLY A 150 -7.74 -7.73 -16.60
C GLY A 150 -7.16 -8.19 -17.93
N SER A 151 -6.28 -9.20 -17.94
CA SER A 151 -5.61 -9.67 -19.16
C SER A 151 -6.52 -10.42 -20.13
N ILE A 152 -7.76 -10.74 -19.75
CA ILE A 152 -8.76 -11.31 -20.67
C ILE A 152 -9.01 -10.36 -21.84
N ASN A 153 -9.17 -9.06 -21.57
CA ASN A 153 -9.58 -8.08 -22.58
C ASN A 153 -8.66 -6.86 -22.68
N TYR A 154 -7.72 -6.67 -21.76
CA TYR A 154 -6.90 -5.47 -21.67
C TYR A 154 -5.44 -5.80 -21.38
N LYS A 155 -4.55 -4.85 -21.66
CA LYS A 155 -3.18 -4.90 -21.16
C LYS A 155 -3.17 -4.45 -19.70
N VAL A 156 -2.55 -5.26 -18.84
CA VAL A 156 -2.48 -5.04 -17.39
C VAL A 156 -1.06 -5.18 -16.87
N ALA A 157 -0.71 -4.37 -15.89
CA ALA A 157 0.60 -4.39 -15.28
C ALA A 157 0.52 -4.55 -13.75
N ALA A 158 1.45 -5.31 -13.17
CA ALA A 158 1.72 -5.32 -11.75
C ALA A 158 3.07 -4.63 -11.50
N ILE A 159 3.04 -3.52 -10.75
CA ILE A 159 4.23 -2.80 -10.28
C ILE A 159 4.43 -3.24 -8.83
N VAL A 160 5.40 -4.12 -8.58
CA VAL A 160 5.57 -4.78 -7.29
C VAL A 160 6.99 -4.59 -6.75
N ASP A 161 7.11 -4.05 -5.54
CA ASP A 161 8.36 -3.64 -4.91
C ASP A 161 8.43 -4.09 -3.44
N GLY A 162 9.66 -4.21 -2.93
CA GLY A 162 9.99 -4.61 -1.56
C GLY A 162 10.43 -6.08 -1.46
N ALA A 163 11.04 -6.44 -0.33
CA ALA A 163 11.74 -7.72 -0.15
C ALA A 163 10.88 -8.97 -0.43
N TYR A 164 9.58 -8.91 -0.11
CA TYR A 164 8.67 -10.00 -0.45
C TYR A 164 8.55 -10.17 -1.96
N TRP A 165 8.37 -9.08 -2.71
CA TRP A 165 8.18 -9.11 -4.15
C TRP A 165 9.47 -9.40 -4.91
N ASP A 166 10.63 -9.05 -4.40
CA ASP A 166 11.92 -9.43 -5.00
C ASP A 166 12.04 -10.95 -5.12
N LYS A 167 11.49 -11.69 -4.16
CA LYS A 167 11.42 -13.14 -4.19
C LYS A 167 10.34 -13.68 -5.14
N TYR A 168 9.15 -13.06 -5.15
CA TYR A 168 7.99 -13.59 -5.87
C TYR A 168 7.82 -13.03 -7.28
N ARG A 169 8.38 -11.86 -7.62
CA ARG A 169 8.30 -11.27 -8.96
C ARG A 169 8.82 -12.21 -10.07
N PRO A 170 9.96 -12.91 -9.93
CA PRO A 170 10.40 -13.87 -10.94
C PRO A 170 9.41 -15.03 -11.14
N ILE A 171 8.77 -15.49 -10.05
CA ILE A 171 7.77 -16.55 -10.10
C ILE A 171 6.54 -16.10 -10.87
N LEU A 172 6.05 -14.88 -10.59
CA LEU A 172 4.93 -14.27 -11.32
C LEU A 172 5.26 -14.06 -12.80
N LYS A 173 6.46 -13.56 -13.12
CA LYS A 173 6.91 -13.40 -14.51
C LYS A 173 6.84 -14.73 -15.27
N LYS A 174 7.23 -15.83 -14.63
CA LYS A 174 7.15 -17.17 -15.23
C LYS A 174 5.69 -17.66 -15.35
N GLU A 175 4.84 -17.40 -14.35
CA GLU A 175 3.41 -17.79 -14.40
C GLU A 175 2.69 -17.14 -15.61
N PHE A 176 3.05 -15.92 -15.95
CA PHE A 176 2.42 -15.14 -17.02
C PHE A 176 3.28 -15.00 -18.29
N GLU A 177 4.38 -15.76 -18.44
CA GLU A 177 5.34 -15.60 -19.56
C GLU A 177 4.71 -15.71 -20.94
N ASN A 178 3.65 -16.50 -21.08
CA ASN A 178 2.94 -16.71 -22.34
C ASN A 178 1.74 -15.77 -22.55
N ASN A 179 1.52 -14.81 -21.64
CA ASN A 179 0.42 -13.86 -21.77
C ASN A 179 0.93 -12.47 -22.19
N PRO A 180 0.79 -12.09 -23.48
CA PRO A 180 1.30 -10.82 -24.00
C PRO A 180 0.58 -9.60 -23.44
N ASN A 181 -0.56 -9.79 -22.77
CA ASN A 181 -1.32 -8.72 -22.14
C ASN A 181 -0.85 -8.41 -20.69
N VAL A 182 0.15 -9.14 -20.17
CA VAL A 182 0.60 -8.99 -18.79
C VAL A 182 2.03 -8.46 -18.73
N LEU A 183 2.22 -7.38 -17.98
CA LEU A 183 3.52 -6.85 -17.61
C LEU A 183 3.71 -6.96 -16.09
N ILE A 184 4.81 -7.58 -15.65
CA ILE A 184 5.19 -7.65 -14.24
C ILE A 184 6.54 -6.97 -14.08
N THR A 185 6.59 -5.92 -13.26
CA THR A 185 7.77 -5.05 -13.15
C THR A 185 7.88 -4.45 -11.73
N SER A 186 8.89 -3.62 -11.53
CA SER A 186 9.07 -2.79 -10.34
C SER A 186 9.29 -1.33 -10.73
N VAL A 187 9.17 -0.41 -9.78
CA VAL A 187 9.51 1.00 -10.01
C VAL A 187 10.98 1.12 -10.43
N THR A 188 11.87 0.34 -9.81
CA THR A 188 13.30 0.34 -10.15
C THR A 188 13.53 -0.12 -11.60
N GLU A 189 12.94 -1.25 -12.02
CA GLU A 189 13.07 -1.74 -13.41
C GLU A 189 12.56 -0.72 -14.44
N ILE A 190 11.42 -0.07 -14.17
CA ILE A 190 10.88 0.95 -15.09
C ILE A 190 11.83 2.15 -15.18
N THR A 191 12.34 2.65 -14.04
CA THR A 191 13.22 3.83 -14.03
C THR A 191 14.60 3.57 -14.65
N GLU A 192 15.07 2.34 -14.66
CA GLU A 192 16.32 1.95 -15.32
C GLU A 192 16.14 1.92 -16.85
N ASN A 193 15.04 1.36 -17.33
CA ASN A 193 14.74 1.27 -18.76
C ASN A 193 14.42 2.63 -19.42
N ILE A 194 14.05 3.66 -18.66
CA ILE A 194 13.84 5.01 -19.20
C ILE A 194 15.17 5.76 -19.41
N LYS A 195 16.26 5.29 -18.81
CA LYS A 195 17.59 5.94 -18.89
C LYS A 195 18.43 5.44 -20.05
N GLU A 196 18.03 4.38 -20.73
CA GLU A 196 18.63 3.88 -21.98
C GLU A 196 17.92 4.49 -23.20
#